data_d7f3896ee9393b00d93d06bbc0146987
#
_entry.id   d7f3896ee9393b00d93d06bbc0146987
#
_cell.length_a   1.000
_cell.length_b   1.000
_cell.length_c   1.000
_cell.angle_alpha   90.00
_cell.angle_beta   90.00
_cell.angle_gamma   90.00
#
_symmetry.space_group_name_H-M   'P 1'
#
loop_
_entity.id
_entity.type
_entity.pdbx_description
1 polymer ?
#
loop_
_entity_poly.entity_id
_entity_poly.type
_entity_poly.pdbx_seq_one_letter_code
_entity_poly.pdbx_strand_id
1 'polypeptide(L)'
;MFDHVTLRVAQLARSKEFYDLVFETLDFAGTPFGDEHVLEWNDFSMYEGAPLTRRLHVGFAAPSRDHVDAFWRTLVDSGHPDDGAPGLRPQYRPDYYGAFVLDPDGNSVEAVHHGDVREDGDVIDHLWLRVRSVADSKRFYSTVAPVLGLELRKDEPNWVGYRGTGASCSFVSGDEPTANVHLAFPVADDAAVREFHVVALAAGYRDNGAPGERPQYHPGYYGAYVLDPDGNNVEAVNHHRD
;
A
#
# COMPACT_ATOMS: atom_id res chain seq x y z
N MET A 1 3.66 2.84 -8.70
CA MET A 1 4.55 3.13 -7.56
C MET A 1 4.90 1.88 -6.82
N PHE A 2 3.92 1.17 -6.31
CA PHE A 2 4.14 -0.12 -5.66
C PHE A 2 4.24 -1.22 -6.70
N ASP A 3 5.06 -2.22 -6.44
CA ASP A 3 4.95 -3.51 -7.08
C ASP A 3 3.76 -4.25 -6.47
N HIS A 4 3.80 -4.35 -5.13
CA HIS A 4 2.67 -4.81 -4.36
C HIS A 4 2.69 -4.27 -2.92
N VAL A 5 1.50 -4.20 -2.32
CA VAL A 5 1.29 -3.94 -0.90
C VAL A 5 0.56 -5.12 -0.31
N THR A 6 1.16 -5.77 0.70
CA THR A 6 0.59 -6.98 1.26
C THR A 6 0.12 -6.79 2.70
N LEU A 7 -1.11 -7.17 2.97
CA LEU A 7 -1.71 -7.21 4.29
C LEU A 7 -1.67 -8.62 4.89
N ARG A 8 -1.39 -8.69 6.18
CA ARG A 8 -1.62 -9.91 6.97
C ARG A 8 -2.99 -9.82 7.62
N VAL A 9 -3.88 -10.73 7.26
CA VAL A 9 -5.27 -10.74 7.71
C VAL A 9 -5.56 -11.89 8.65
N ALA A 10 -6.57 -11.73 9.51
CA ALA A 10 -6.92 -12.75 10.50
C ALA A 10 -7.62 -13.96 9.88
N GLN A 11 -8.42 -13.74 8.85
CA GLN A 11 -9.18 -14.76 8.12
C GLN A 11 -9.27 -14.37 6.65
N LEU A 12 -8.55 -15.10 5.80
CA LEU A 12 -8.43 -14.78 4.37
C LEU A 12 -9.79 -14.77 3.66
N ALA A 13 -10.64 -15.76 3.95
CA ALA A 13 -11.98 -15.86 3.34
C ALA A 13 -12.86 -14.64 3.66
N ARG A 14 -12.86 -14.18 4.92
CA ARG A 14 -13.63 -13.01 5.33
C ARG A 14 -13.10 -11.72 4.71
N SER A 15 -11.78 -11.58 4.64
CA SER A 15 -11.16 -10.42 3.98
C SER A 15 -11.41 -10.45 2.48
N LYS A 16 -11.38 -11.65 1.86
CA LYS A 16 -11.74 -11.80 0.44
C LYS A 16 -13.16 -11.31 0.15
N GLU A 17 -14.15 -11.73 0.94
CA GLU A 17 -15.54 -11.27 0.78
C GLU A 17 -15.65 -9.74 0.83
N PHE A 18 -14.90 -9.10 1.73
CA PHE A 18 -14.85 -7.64 1.83
C PHE A 18 -14.21 -6.99 0.61
N TYR A 19 -13.00 -7.43 0.23
CA TYR A 19 -12.27 -6.81 -0.89
C TYR A 19 -12.88 -7.14 -2.26
N ASP A 20 -13.55 -8.28 -2.43
CA ASP A 20 -14.36 -8.55 -3.62
C ASP A 20 -15.46 -7.48 -3.79
N LEU A 21 -16.19 -7.14 -2.72
CA LEU A 21 -17.18 -6.05 -2.76
C LEU A 21 -16.54 -4.69 -3.06
N VAL A 22 -15.37 -4.39 -2.47
CA VAL A 22 -14.63 -3.16 -2.76
C VAL A 22 -14.35 -3.06 -4.27
N PHE A 23 -13.71 -4.08 -4.84
CA PHE A 23 -13.28 -4.04 -6.24
C PHE A 23 -14.44 -4.15 -7.23
N GLU A 24 -15.51 -4.87 -6.88
CA GLU A 24 -16.75 -4.89 -7.68
C GLU A 24 -17.37 -3.49 -7.78
N THR A 25 -17.44 -2.74 -6.67
CA THR A 25 -18.00 -1.38 -6.65
C THR A 25 -17.13 -0.34 -7.36
N LEU A 26 -15.86 -0.65 -7.58
CA LEU A 26 -14.91 0.21 -8.28
C LEU A 26 -14.69 -0.20 -9.75
N ASP A 27 -15.54 -1.09 -10.29
CA ASP A 27 -15.43 -1.63 -11.67
C ASP A 27 -14.06 -2.24 -11.98
N PHE A 28 -13.36 -2.73 -10.95
CA PHE A 28 -12.11 -3.43 -11.16
C PHE A 28 -12.39 -4.85 -11.68
N ALA A 29 -12.10 -5.06 -12.95
CA ALA A 29 -12.43 -6.31 -13.66
C ALA A 29 -11.51 -7.51 -13.34
N GLY A 30 -10.51 -7.33 -12.44
CA GLY A 30 -9.56 -8.36 -12.07
C GLY A 30 -10.16 -9.38 -11.11
N THR A 31 -10.04 -10.67 -11.43
CA THR A 31 -10.20 -11.71 -10.41
C THR A 31 -8.90 -11.86 -9.63
N PRO A 32 -8.95 -12.08 -8.31
CA PRO A 32 -7.72 -12.29 -7.56
C PRO A 32 -6.96 -13.49 -8.10
N PHE A 33 -5.67 -13.31 -8.30
CA PHE A 33 -4.73 -14.39 -8.53
C PHE A 33 -4.26 -14.93 -7.17
N GLY A 34 -3.98 -16.22 -7.09
CA GLY A 34 -3.46 -16.82 -5.87
C GLY A 34 -4.12 -18.16 -5.55
N ASP A 35 -4.01 -18.55 -4.29
CA ASP A 35 -4.51 -19.82 -3.79
C ASP A 35 -5.27 -19.66 -2.45
N GLU A 36 -5.41 -20.71 -1.69
CA GLU A 36 -6.06 -20.70 -0.37
C GLU A 36 -5.24 -19.96 0.72
N HIS A 37 -4.01 -19.51 0.41
CA HIS A 37 -3.12 -18.86 1.36
C HIS A 37 -2.85 -17.41 1.04
N VAL A 38 -2.84 -17.03 -0.25
CA VAL A 38 -2.51 -15.69 -0.75
C VAL A 38 -3.50 -15.27 -1.83
N LEU A 39 -3.98 -14.04 -1.77
CA LEU A 39 -4.80 -13.41 -2.80
C LEU A 39 -4.16 -12.10 -3.23
N GLU A 40 -4.14 -11.85 -4.54
CA GLU A 40 -3.50 -10.71 -5.16
C GLU A 40 -4.38 -10.08 -6.24
N TRP A 41 -4.57 -8.76 -6.19
CA TRP A 41 -5.20 -7.91 -7.19
C TRP A 41 -4.20 -6.86 -7.65
N ASN A 42 -3.49 -7.10 -8.73
CA ASN A 42 -2.42 -6.22 -9.24
C ASN A 42 -1.41 -5.85 -8.14
N ASP A 43 -1.39 -4.57 -7.73
CA ASP A 43 -0.48 -4.01 -6.71
C ASP A 43 -0.98 -4.16 -5.26
N PHE A 44 -2.09 -4.89 -5.03
CA PHE A 44 -2.64 -5.15 -3.70
C PHE A 44 -2.76 -6.65 -3.42
N SER A 45 -2.26 -7.10 -2.27
CA SER A 45 -2.33 -8.51 -1.88
C SER A 45 -2.61 -8.71 -0.40
N MET A 46 -3.02 -9.92 -0.03
CA MET A 46 -3.20 -10.31 1.37
C MET A 46 -2.97 -11.81 1.57
N TYR A 47 -2.55 -12.17 2.79
CA TYR A 47 -2.48 -13.56 3.22
C TYR A 47 -2.90 -13.72 4.69
N GLU A 48 -3.39 -14.89 5.04
CA GLU A 48 -3.73 -15.21 6.42
C GLU A 48 -2.46 -15.43 7.24
N GLY A 49 -2.31 -14.69 8.36
CA GLY A 49 -1.12 -14.80 9.18
C GLY A 49 -1.06 -13.83 10.35
N ALA A 50 -0.09 -14.04 11.22
CA ALA A 50 0.18 -13.20 12.38
C ALA A 50 1.66 -12.76 12.40
N PRO A 51 1.96 -11.59 12.97
CA PRO A 51 1.06 -10.56 13.50
C PRO A 51 0.29 -9.84 12.39
N LEU A 52 -0.95 -9.44 12.66
CA LEU A 52 -1.83 -8.81 11.67
C LEU A 52 -1.36 -7.41 11.27
N THR A 53 -1.65 -7.02 10.02
CA THR A 53 -1.56 -5.61 9.60
C THR A 53 -2.60 -4.80 10.35
N ARG A 54 -2.17 -3.70 10.94
CA ARG A 54 -3.02 -2.85 11.77
C ARG A 54 -2.83 -1.38 11.45
N ARG A 55 -3.93 -0.64 11.49
CA ARG A 55 -3.95 0.83 11.36
C ARG A 55 -3.36 1.32 10.03
N LEU A 56 -3.42 0.50 9.01
CA LEU A 56 -3.15 0.95 7.65
C LEU A 56 -4.34 1.78 7.16
N HIS A 57 -4.05 2.82 6.39
CA HIS A 57 -5.02 3.46 5.52
C HIS A 57 -4.59 3.22 4.07
N VAL A 58 -5.49 2.61 3.29
CA VAL A 58 -5.31 2.36 1.86
C VAL A 58 -6.45 2.99 1.07
N GLY A 59 -6.09 3.83 0.11
CA GLY A 59 -7.02 4.43 -0.85
C GLY A 59 -6.95 3.72 -2.19
N PHE A 60 -8.12 3.33 -2.72
CA PHE A 60 -8.28 2.75 -4.04
C PHE A 60 -8.89 3.78 -5.00
N ALA A 61 -8.38 3.82 -6.23
CA ALA A 61 -8.86 4.74 -7.25
C ALA A 61 -10.28 4.37 -7.72
N ALA A 62 -11.20 5.32 -7.63
CA ALA A 62 -12.59 5.15 -8.11
C ALA A 62 -12.77 5.85 -9.46
N PRO A 63 -13.44 5.22 -10.45
CA PRO A 63 -13.65 5.80 -11.78
C PRO A 63 -14.49 7.10 -11.76
N SER A 64 -15.41 7.23 -10.80
CA SER A 64 -16.26 8.41 -10.64
C SER A 64 -16.72 8.58 -9.19
N ARG A 65 -17.35 9.72 -8.89
CA ARG A 65 -18.00 9.95 -7.59
C ARG A 65 -19.14 8.97 -7.31
N ASP A 66 -19.86 8.55 -8.33
CA ASP A 66 -20.94 7.56 -8.20
C ASP A 66 -20.40 6.20 -7.72
N HIS A 67 -19.17 5.82 -8.14
CA HIS A 67 -18.49 4.62 -7.64
C HIS A 67 -18.09 4.78 -6.16
N VAL A 68 -17.63 5.96 -5.75
CA VAL A 68 -17.35 6.25 -4.32
C VAL A 68 -18.62 6.12 -3.48
N ASP A 69 -19.73 6.64 -3.97
CA ASP A 69 -21.05 6.51 -3.30
C ASP A 69 -21.52 5.06 -3.24
N ALA A 70 -21.35 4.31 -4.33
CA ALA A 70 -21.70 2.89 -4.41
C ALA A 70 -20.83 2.04 -3.45
N PHE A 71 -19.52 2.26 -3.43
CA PHE A 71 -18.58 1.63 -2.51
C PHE A 71 -19.04 1.77 -1.06
N TRP A 72 -19.25 2.98 -0.60
CA TRP A 72 -19.64 3.23 0.79
C TRP A 72 -20.98 2.60 1.14
N ARG A 73 -21.99 2.80 0.27
CA ARG A 73 -23.35 2.28 0.51
C ARG A 73 -23.34 0.75 0.56
N THR A 74 -22.72 0.10 -0.42
CA THR A 74 -22.66 -1.37 -0.50
C THR A 74 -22.00 -1.97 0.73
N LEU A 75 -20.86 -1.42 1.17
CA LEU A 75 -20.12 -1.97 2.31
C LEU A 75 -20.83 -1.69 3.65
N VAL A 76 -21.38 -0.51 3.84
CA VAL A 76 -22.13 -0.18 5.07
C VAL A 76 -23.44 -1.00 5.15
N ASP A 77 -24.18 -1.15 4.04
CA ASP A 77 -25.38 -1.98 3.98
C ASP A 77 -25.07 -3.48 4.21
N SER A 78 -23.85 -3.91 3.87
CA SER A 78 -23.33 -5.25 4.16
C SER A 78 -22.83 -5.42 5.61
N GLY A 79 -22.93 -4.37 6.43
CA GLY A 79 -22.62 -4.41 7.86
C GLY A 79 -21.17 -4.08 8.23
N HIS A 80 -20.37 -3.55 7.29
CA HIS A 80 -19.03 -3.07 7.59
C HIS A 80 -19.07 -1.70 8.28
N PRO A 81 -18.18 -1.42 9.26
CA PRO A 81 -18.21 -0.16 10.00
C PRO A 81 -17.89 1.05 9.10
N ASP A 82 -18.76 2.07 9.18
CA ASP A 82 -18.53 3.38 8.57
C ASP A 82 -17.32 4.08 9.23
N ASP A 83 -16.39 4.57 8.39
CA ASP A 83 -15.20 5.34 8.80
C ASP A 83 -15.20 6.74 8.15
N GLY A 84 -16.23 7.08 7.38
CA GLY A 84 -16.44 8.39 6.78
C GLY A 84 -17.28 8.37 5.52
N ALA A 85 -18.48 8.97 5.60
CA ALA A 85 -19.42 9.02 4.49
C ALA A 85 -18.88 9.77 3.27
N PRO A 86 -19.40 9.48 2.04
CA PRO A 86 -18.98 10.12 0.81
C PRO A 86 -19.03 11.65 0.87
N GLY A 87 -18.00 12.31 0.34
CA GLY A 87 -17.98 13.76 0.31
C GLY A 87 -16.66 14.35 -0.18
N LEU A 88 -16.70 15.65 -0.47
CA LEU A 88 -15.51 16.41 -0.82
C LEU A 88 -14.56 16.54 0.39
N ARG A 89 -13.26 16.43 0.12
CA ARG A 89 -12.15 16.60 1.08
C ARG A 89 -11.21 17.71 0.60
N PRO A 90 -11.65 18.98 0.60
CA PRO A 90 -10.89 20.08 0.01
C PRO A 90 -9.55 20.35 0.72
N GLN A 91 -9.37 19.84 1.94
CA GLN A 91 -8.09 19.86 2.66
C GLN A 91 -6.98 19.07 1.96
N TYR A 92 -7.32 18.09 1.12
CA TYR A 92 -6.36 17.34 0.30
C TYR A 92 -6.23 17.95 -1.10
N ARG A 93 -7.36 18.08 -1.82
CA ARG A 93 -7.48 18.72 -3.13
C ARG A 93 -8.91 19.27 -3.30
N PRO A 94 -9.12 20.34 -4.11
CA PRO A 94 -10.46 20.90 -4.30
C PRO A 94 -11.49 19.92 -4.89
N ASP A 95 -11.03 18.97 -5.71
CA ASP A 95 -11.83 17.97 -6.41
C ASP A 95 -11.80 16.57 -5.76
N TYR A 96 -11.07 16.41 -4.66
CA TYR A 96 -10.94 15.13 -3.94
C TYR A 96 -12.27 14.72 -3.33
N TYR A 97 -12.82 13.61 -3.81
CA TYR A 97 -14.08 13.04 -3.32
C TYR A 97 -13.82 11.63 -2.83
N GLY A 98 -14.06 11.37 -1.56
CA GLY A 98 -13.70 10.09 -0.93
C GLY A 98 -14.71 9.63 0.10
N ALA A 99 -14.74 8.33 0.35
CA ALA A 99 -15.52 7.66 1.38
C ALA A 99 -14.67 6.54 2.00
N PHE A 100 -14.94 6.22 3.27
CA PHE A 100 -14.11 5.35 4.08
C PHE A 100 -14.95 4.31 4.80
N VAL A 101 -14.43 3.07 4.87
CA VAL A 101 -15.00 1.99 5.68
C VAL A 101 -13.85 1.23 6.36
N LEU A 102 -14.15 0.52 7.46
CA LEU A 102 -13.15 -0.35 8.08
C LEU A 102 -13.22 -1.76 7.48
N ASP A 103 -12.04 -2.31 7.15
CA ASP A 103 -11.93 -3.70 6.76
C ASP A 103 -12.22 -4.65 7.96
N PRO A 104 -12.32 -5.97 7.75
CA PRO A 104 -12.56 -6.93 8.82
C PRO A 104 -11.55 -6.92 9.97
N ASP A 105 -10.34 -6.41 9.72
CA ASP A 105 -9.24 -6.31 10.70
C ASP A 105 -9.07 -4.90 11.28
N GLY A 106 -9.92 -3.93 10.87
CA GLY A 106 -9.95 -2.56 11.39
C GLY A 106 -8.97 -1.61 10.70
N ASN A 107 -8.49 -1.93 9.50
CA ASN A 107 -7.77 -0.98 8.67
C ASN A 107 -8.77 -0.07 7.92
N SER A 108 -8.37 1.18 7.68
CA SER A 108 -9.20 2.16 6.95
C SER A 108 -9.04 1.96 5.46
N VAL A 109 -10.12 1.68 4.77
CA VAL A 109 -10.18 1.47 3.32
C VAL A 109 -10.98 2.61 2.70
N GLU A 110 -10.39 3.30 1.73
CA GLU A 110 -10.98 4.43 1.04
C GLU A 110 -11.24 4.12 -0.43
N ALA A 111 -12.39 4.54 -0.95
CA ALA A 111 -12.58 4.78 -2.37
C ALA A 111 -12.42 6.28 -2.64
N VAL A 112 -11.57 6.66 -3.59
CA VAL A 112 -11.27 8.06 -3.90
C VAL A 112 -11.36 8.36 -5.38
N HIS A 113 -12.01 9.49 -5.70
CA HIS A 113 -12.04 10.05 -7.06
C HIS A 113 -11.55 11.49 -7.02
N HIS A 114 -10.55 11.81 -7.85
CA HIS A 114 -10.00 13.17 -7.98
C HIS A 114 -9.72 13.57 -9.43
N GLY A 115 -10.53 13.06 -10.36
CA GLY A 115 -10.57 13.46 -11.77
C GLY A 115 -9.59 12.75 -12.69
N ASP A 116 -8.58 12.10 -12.16
CA ASP A 116 -7.60 11.36 -12.95
C ASP A 116 -8.01 9.88 -13.04
N VAL A 117 -8.40 9.40 -14.21
CA VAL A 117 -8.64 7.97 -14.46
C VAL A 117 -7.28 7.30 -14.67
N ARG A 118 -7.00 6.24 -13.91
CA ARG A 118 -5.76 5.46 -14.07
C ARG A 118 -5.93 4.43 -15.20
N GLU A 119 -4.93 4.38 -16.08
CA GLU A 119 -4.91 3.44 -17.22
C GLU A 119 -3.96 2.25 -16.99
N ASP A 120 -3.15 2.28 -15.92
CA ASP A 120 -2.09 1.30 -15.66
C ASP A 120 -2.58 -0.03 -15.03
N GLY A 121 -3.85 -0.08 -14.64
CA GLY A 121 -4.46 -1.27 -14.03
C GLY A 121 -4.16 -1.45 -12.54
N ASP A 122 -3.27 -0.64 -11.96
CA ASP A 122 -3.02 -0.64 -10.51
C ASP A 122 -4.25 -0.14 -9.75
N VAL A 123 -4.53 -0.72 -8.60
CA VAL A 123 -5.73 -0.38 -7.81
C VAL A 123 -5.45 0.63 -6.72
N ILE A 124 -4.23 0.65 -6.17
CA ILE A 124 -3.87 1.56 -5.07
C ILE A 124 -3.64 2.98 -5.61
N ASP A 125 -4.42 3.94 -5.12
CA ASP A 125 -4.19 5.37 -5.33
C ASP A 125 -3.14 5.91 -4.36
N HIS A 126 -3.30 5.60 -3.08
CA HIS A 126 -2.38 6.05 -2.06
C HIS A 126 -2.41 5.18 -0.80
N LEU A 127 -1.32 5.30 0.00
CA LEU A 127 -1.24 4.78 1.36
C LEU A 127 -0.96 5.91 2.35
N TRP A 128 -1.56 5.79 3.55
CA TRP A 128 -1.17 6.59 4.71
C TRP A 128 -0.78 5.67 5.84
N LEU A 129 0.47 5.82 6.31
CA LEU A 129 1.00 5.10 7.45
C LEU A 129 1.12 6.07 8.63
N ARG A 130 0.55 5.70 9.76
CA ARG A 130 0.85 6.36 11.04
C ARG A 130 2.23 5.90 11.49
N VAL A 131 3.06 6.83 11.93
CA VAL A 131 4.44 6.53 12.34
C VAL A 131 4.75 7.16 13.69
N ARG A 132 5.66 6.53 14.46
CA ARG A 132 6.13 7.06 15.75
C ARG A 132 6.90 8.35 15.57
N SER A 133 7.66 8.47 14.49
CA SER A 133 8.50 9.62 14.19
C SER A 133 8.52 9.90 12.69
N VAL A 134 7.88 10.99 12.28
CA VAL A 134 7.91 11.46 10.89
C VAL A 134 9.34 11.76 10.43
N ALA A 135 10.19 12.30 11.34
CA ALA A 135 11.59 12.57 11.03
C ALA A 135 12.39 11.29 10.76
N ASP A 136 12.14 10.21 11.49
CA ASP A 136 12.82 8.92 11.28
C ASP A 136 12.34 8.25 9.99
N SER A 137 11.03 8.26 9.73
CA SER A 137 10.47 7.78 8.47
C SER A 137 10.99 8.58 7.28
N LYS A 138 11.05 9.92 7.40
CA LYS A 138 11.67 10.76 6.36
C LYS A 138 13.13 10.37 6.09
N ARG A 139 13.93 10.16 7.13
CA ARG A 139 15.34 9.73 6.96
C ARG A 139 15.43 8.40 6.24
N PHE A 140 14.63 7.42 6.65
CA PHE A 140 14.59 6.09 6.00
C PHE A 140 14.22 6.20 4.52
N TYR A 141 13.04 6.74 4.24
CA TYR A 141 12.53 6.79 2.87
C TYR A 141 13.37 7.71 1.97
N SER A 142 13.95 8.81 2.49
CA SER A 142 14.90 9.63 1.73
C SER A 142 16.23 8.91 1.42
N THR A 143 16.64 7.94 2.25
CA THR A 143 17.82 7.12 2.00
C THR A 143 17.58 6.16 0.82
N VAL A 144 16.42 5.53 0.75
CA VAL A 144 16.12 4.52 -0.27
C VAL A 144 15.41 5.09 -1.51
N ALA A 145 14.82 6.28 -1.40
CA ALA A 145 14.05 6.93 -2.46
C ALA A 145 14.78 7.03 -3.82
N PRO A 146 16.10 7.37 -3.88
CA PRO A 146 16.79 7.45 -5.17
C PRO A 146 16.81 6.12 -5.92
N VAL A 147 16.93 5.00 -5.20
CA VAL A 147 16.94 3.65 -5.80
C VAL A 147 15.52 3.20 -6.16
N LEU A 148 14.54 3.53 -5.32
CA LEU A 148 13.14 3.15 -5.50
C LEU A 148 12.37 4.08 -6.46
N GLY A 149 13.00 5.10 -7.03
CA GLY A 149 12.35 6.05 -7.92
C GLY A 149 11.27 6.90 -7.24
N LEU A 150 11.42 7.15 -5.92
CA LEU A 150 10.46 7.92 -5.14
C LEU A 150 10.84 9.40 -5.10
N GLU A 151 9.86 10.27 -5.23
CA GLU A 151 10.03 11.73 -5.16
C GLU A 151 9.35 12.28 -3.92
N LEU A 152 10.11 13.03 -3.10
CA LEU A 152 9.55 13.74 -1.94
C LEU A 152 8.65 14.88 -2.42
N ARG A 153 7.37 14.84 -2.03
CA ARG A 153 6.35 15.83 -2.43
C ARG A 153 5.78 16.62 -1.27
N LYS A 154 5.79 16.05 -0.08
CA LYS A 154 5.30 16.69 1.14
C LYS A 154 6.38 16.61 2.20
N ASP A 155 6.68 17.73 2.85
CA ASP A 155 7.72 17.83 3.87
C ASP A 155 7.29 18.80 4.98
N GLU A 156 6.50 18.29 5.91
CA GLU A 156 6.00 19.00 7.07
C GLU A 156 6.41 18.28 8.37
N PRO A 157 6.46 18.96 9.52
CA PRO A 157 6.91 18.36 10.77
C PRO A 157 6.14 17.10 11.20
N ASN A 158 4.85 17.02 10.85
CA ASN A 158 3.92 15.94 11.19
C ASN A 158 3.44 15.13 9.99
N TRP A 159 3.96 15.40 8.80
CA TRP A 159 3.56 14.73 7.56
C TRP A 159 4.66 14.78 6.51
N VAL A 160 5.16 13.64 6.09
CA VAL A 160 6.03 13.49 4.93
C VAL A 160 5.35 12.61 3.88
N GLY A 161 5.45 12.99 2.61
CA GLY A 161 4.82 12.25 1.51
C GLY A 161 5.77 12.05 0.34
N TYR A 162 5.74 10.84 -0.19
CA TYR A 162 6.48 10.45 -1.40
C TYR A 162 5.52 10.05 -2.50
N ARG A 163 5.91 10.32 -3.73
CA ARG A 163 5.18 9.90 -4.93
C ARG A 163 6.10 9.10 -5.84
N GLY A 164 5.57 8.04 -6.40
CA GLY A 164 6.13 7.33 -7.55
C GLY A 164 5.22 7.44 -8.76
N THR A 165 5.39 6.58 -9.75
CA THR A 165 4.47 6.48 -10.88
C THR A 165 3.11 5.99 -10.38
N GLY A 166 2.05 6.73 -10.68
CA GLY A 166 0.66 6.34 -10.45
C GLY A 166 0.14 6.48 -9.01
N ALA A 167 0.94 6.32 -7.96
CA ALA A 167 0.49 6.31 -6.58
C ALA A 167 1.32 7.20 -5.65
N SER A 168 0.90 7.30 -4.38
CA SER A 168 1.64 8.02 -3.34
C SER A 168 1.63 7.29 -2.00
N CYS A 169 2.61 7.61 -1.16
CA CYS A 169 2.70 7.10 0.21
C CYS A 169 2.99 8.26 1.17
N SER A 170 2.18 8.36 2.22
CA SER A 170 2.29 9.39 3.25
C SER A 170 2.57 8.76 4.62
N PHE A 171 3.45 9.41 5.36
CA PHE A 171 3.83 9.06 6.72
C PHE A 171 3.42 10.21 7.65
N VAL A 172 2.47 9.95 8.53
CA VAL A 172 1.88 10.95 9.42
C VAL A 172 2.10 10.58 10.88
N SER A 173 2.28 11.59 11.73
CA SER A 173 2.42 11.32 13.17
C SER A 173 1.14 10.70 13.74
N GLY A 174 1.31 9.69 14.60
CA GLY A 174 0.21 9.06 15.32
C GLY A 174 0.67 8.38 16.60
N ASP A 175 -0.21 8.27 17.58
CA ASP A 175 0.10 7.66 18.89
C ASP A 175 0.45 6.17 18.74
N GLU A 176 -0.28 5.48 17.86
CA GLU A 176 -0.03 4.07 17.54
C GLU A 176 0.32 3.93 16.05
N PRO A 177 1.50 3.42 15.70
CA PRO A 177 1.93 3.33 14.31
C PRO A 177 1.17 2.24 13.56
N THR A 178 1.12 2.39 12.22
CA THR A 178 0.80 1.30 11.31
C THR A 178 1.81 0.18 11.50
N ALA A 179 1.34 -1.04 11.59
CA ALA A 179 2.18 -2.18 11.91
C ALA A 179 1.97 -3.34 10.94
N ASN A 180 3.06 -4.04 10.66
CA ASN A 180 3.10 -5.31 9.92
C ASN A 180 2.57 -5.22 8.47
N VAL A 181 2.67 -4.06 7.83
CA VAL A 181 2.45 -3.94 6.39
C VAL A 181 3.73 -4.31 5.64
N HIS A 182 3.56 -4.91 4.47
CA HIS A 182 4.63 -5.14 3.52
C HIS A 182 4.46 -4.21 2.32
N LEU A 183 5.53 -3.48 1.98
CA LEU A 183 5.58 -2.52 0.88
C LEU A 183 6.68 -2.93 -0.08
N ALA A 184 6.34 -3.39 -1.27
CA ALA A 184 7.29 -3.71 -2.33
C ALA A 184 7.31 -2.63 -3.42
N PHE A 185 8.51 -2.31 -3.87
CA PHE A 185 8.77 -1.31 -4.91
C PHE A 185 9.51 -1.95 -6.07
N PRO A 186 9.01 -1.79 -7.31
CA PRO A 186 9.71 -2.32 -8.48
C PRO A 186 10.96 -1.50 -8.76
N VAL A 187 12.04 -2.19 -9.13
CA VAL A 187 13.29 -1.58 -9.57
C VAL A 187 13.74 -2.16 -10.89
N ALA A 188 14.63 -1.45 -11.59
CA ALA A 188 14.99 -1.74 -12.97
C ALA A 188 15.76 -3.06 -13.15
N ASP A 189 16.58 -3.45 -12.18
CA ASP A 189 17.46 -4.62 -12.27
C ASP A 189 17.94 -5.10 -10.89
N ASP A 190 18.63 -6.24 -10.87
CA ASP A 190 19.22 -6.81 -9.66
C ASP A 190 20.29 -5.94 -9.01
N ALA A 191 20.95 -5.08 -9.79
CA ALA A 191 21.94 -4.15 -9.23
C ALA A 191 21.24 -3.11 -8.35
N ALA A 192 20.09 -2.61 -8.77
CA ALA A 192 19.26 -1.71 -7.97
C ALA A 192 18.71 -2.41 -6.70
N VAL A 193 18.30 -3.68 -6.78
CA VAL A 193 17.90 -4.47 -5.59
C VAL A 193 19.07 -4.56 -4.58
N ARG A 194 20.28 -4.86 -5.06
CA ARG A 194 21.48 -4.89 -4.20
C ARG A 194 21.81 -3.51 -3.63
N GLU A 195 21.72 -2.46 -4.43
CA GLU A 195 21.99 -1.07 -4.00
C GLU A 195 21.00 -0.65 -2.90
N PHE A 196 19.70 -0.90 -3.06
CA PHE A 196 18.68 -0.66 -2.04
C PHE A 196 19.08 -1.25 -0.68
N HIS A 197 19.48 -2.52 -0.66
CA HIS A 197 19.87 -3.20 0.56
C HIS A 197 21.16 -2.60 1.16
N VAL A 198 22.16 -2.34 0.33
CA VAL A 198 23.45 -1.77 0.76
C VAL A 198 23.27 -0.39 1.38
N VAL A 199 22.52 0.52 0.73
CA VAL A 199 22.33 1.89 1.25
C VAL A 199 21.52 1.90 2.55
N ALA A 200 20.51 1.02 2.65
CA ALA A 200 19.71 0.89 3.86
C ALA A 200 20.55 0.38 5.06
N LEU A 201 21.35 -0.68 4.86
CA LEU A 201 22.18 -1.23 5.93
C LEU A 201 23.33 -0.26 6.31
N ALA A 202 23.92 0.42 5.34
CA ALA A 202 24.96 1.43 5.61
C ALA A 202 24.43 2.61 6.44
N ALA A 203 23.13 2.92 6.31
CA ALA A 203 22.44 3.92 7.15
C ALA A 203 21.98 3.37 8.51
N GLY A 204 22.25 2.09 8.82
CA GLY A 204 21.97 1.46 10.11
C GLY A 204 20.57 0.84 10.23
N TYR A 205 19.82 0.69 9.13
CA TYR A 205 18.52 0.03 9.15
C TYR A 205 18.65 -1.50 9.20
N ARG A 206 17.60 -2.15 9.68
CA ARG A 206 17.64 -3.58 10.00
C ARG A 206 17.38 -4.42 8.75
N ASP A 207 18.30 -5.36 8.50
CA ASP A 207 18.13 -6.41 7.50
C ASP A 207 16.90 -7.29 7.81
N ASN A 208 16.13 -7.59 6.77
CA ASN A 208 14.99 -8.52 6.83
C ASN A 208 15.04 -9.55 5.70
N GLY A 209 16.10 -9.57 4.90
CA GLY A 209 16.36 -10.54 3.84
C GLY A 209 17.33 -10.00 2.79
N ALA A 210 18.51 -10.61 2.72
CA ALA A 210 19.54 -10.23 1.78
C ALA A 210 19.10 -10.37 0.31
N PRO A 211 19.70 -9.61 -0.63
CA PRO A 211 19.41 -9.71 -2.05
C PRO A 211 19.57 -11.14 -2.58
N GLY A 212 18.59 -11.62 -3.33
CA GLY A 212 18.64 -12.95 -3.91
C GLY A 212 17.37 -13.35 -4.64
N GLU A 213 17.46 -14.44 -5.38
CA GLU A 213 16.30 -15.06 -6.04
C GLU A 213 15.30 -15.61 -5.03
N ARG A 214 14.02 -15.54 -5.38
CA ARG A 214 12.88 -16.05 -4.60
C ARG A 214 12.02 -16.96 -5.49
N PRO A 215 12.53 -18.12 -5.89
CA PRO A 215 11.83 -19.00 -6.82
C PRO A 215 10.51 -19.55 -6.27
N GLN A 216 10.30 -19.46 -4.95
CA GLN A 216 9.03 -19.82 -4.30
C GLN A 216 7.86 -18.90 -4.70
N TYR A 217 8.14 -17.67 -5.15
CA TYR A 217 7.11 -16.77 -5.69
C TYR A 217 6.90 -17.02 -7.18
N HIS A 218 7.96 -16.89 -7.97
CA HIS A 218 8.02 -17.30 -9.37
C HIS A 218 9.48 -17.27 -9.89
N PRO A 219 9.79 -17.97 -11.00
CA PRO A 219 11.11 -17.85 -11.65
C PRO A 219 11.40 -16.40 -12.04
N GLY A 220 12.61 -15.92 -11.74
CA GLY A 220 13.04 -14.55 -12.04
C GLY A 220 12.65 -13.50 -11.00
N TYR A 221 11.98 -13.89 -9.90
CA TYR A 221 11.77 -12.97 -8.77
C TYR A 221 13.08 -12.77 -8.02
N TYR A 222 13.62 -11.54 -8.03
CA TYR A 222 14.83 -11.17 -7.30
C TYR A 222 14.53 -10.01 -6.35
N GLY A 223 14.65 -10.21 -5.04
CA GLY A 223 14.24 -9.24 -4.04
C GLY A 223 15.19 -9.11 -2.86
N ALA A 224 15.12 -7.98 -2.18
CA ALA A 224 15.78 -7.71 -0.90
C ALA A 224 14.86 -6.94 0.04
N TYR A 225 15.00 -7.20 1.34
CA TYR A 225 14.08 -6.71 2.37
C TYR A 225 14.83 -6.00 3.48
N VAL A 226 14.28 -4.88 3.94
CA VAL A 226 14.72 -4.19 5.17
C VAL A 226 13.50 -3.78 5.99
N LEU A 227 13.69 -3.52 7.28
CA LEU A 227 12.62 -2.98 8.11
C LEU A 227 12.71 -1.46 8.18
N ASP A 228 11.57 -0.81 8.01
CA ASP A 228 11.45 0.61 8.27
C ASP A 228 11.58 0.92 9.79
N PRO A 229 11.63 2.19 10.22
CA PRO A 229 11.77 2.56 11.64
C PRO A 229 10.66 2.03 12.55
N ASP A 230 9.47 1.76 12.02
CA ASP A 230 8.33 1.21 12.76
C ASP A 230 8.24 -0.33 12.68
N GLY A 231 9.12 -0.97 11.88
CA GLY A 231 9.23 -2.42 11.74
C GLY A 231 8.37 -2.99 10.61
N ASN A 232 7.85 -2.15 9.72
CA ASN A 232 7.19 -2.62 8.50
C ASN A 232 8.23 -3.15 7.50
N ASN A 233 7.84 -4.15 6.71
CA ASN A 233 8.73 -4.74 5.72
C ASN A 233 8.73 -3.90 4.43
N VAL A 234 9.93 -3.47 4.02
CA VAL A 234 10.13 -2.71 2.78
C VAL A 234 11.01 -3.52 1.85
N GLU A 235 10.56 -3.70 0.62
CA GLU A 235 11.20 -4.52 -0.40
C GLU A 235 11.55 -3.69 -1.64
N ALA A 236 12.72 -3.97 -2.23
CA ALA A 236 13.00 -3.69 -3.62
C ALA A 236 12.97 -4.99 -4.41
N VAL A 237 12.23 -5.03 -5.51
CA VAL A 237 12.03 -6.24 -6.32
C VAL A 237 12.24 -5.99 -7.81
N ASN A 238 12.88 -6.96 -8.47
CA ASN A 238 12.97 -7.09 -9.91
C ASN A 238 12.43 -8.45 -10.34
N HIS A 239 11.48 -8.46 -11.27
CA HIS A 239 10.82 -9.68 -11.74
C HIS A 239 11.48 -10.32 -12.98
N HIS A 240 12.51 -9.69 -13.58
CA HIS A 240 13.06 -10.10 -14.88
C HIS A 240 11.97 -10.34 -15.94
N ARG A 241 10.92 -9.49 -15.93
CA ARG A 241 9.90 -9.51 -16.98
C ARG A 241 10.46 -8.76 -18.19
N ASP A 242 10.56 -9.46 -19.32
CA ASP A 242 10.94 -8.92 -20.63
C ASP A 242 9.83 -8.01 -21.19
#